data_36c8aebb654b42d998560cf0215384d0
#
_entry.id   36c8aebb654b42d998560cf0215384d0
#
_cell.length_a   1.000
_cell.length_b   1.000
_cell.length_c   1.000
_cell.angle_alpha   90.00
_cell.angle_beta   90.00
_cell.angle_gamma   90.00
#
_symmetry.space_group_name_H-M   'P 1'
#
loop_
_entity.id
_entity.type
_entity.pdbx_description
1 polymer ?
#
loop_
_entity_poly.entity_id
_entity_poly.type
_entity_poly.pdbx_seq_one_letter_code
_entity_poly.pdbx_strand_id
1 'polypeptide(L)'
;MIEVENLTKYYGEVRGIEDVSFKVNPGEIVGFLGPNGSGKTTTMRILTCYMPATSGKARVAGYDVETQSMEVRRRIGYLPEHPPLYTDLSVRSYLGFVGKLRGLKKKQIPSAIERVVEICGLEEVINRPIAHLSKGFRQRVGLAQALIHNPQVLILDEPTIGLDPKQNAEIRQLIKSLAGTHTIILSTHILPEVTLTCERVIIIHQGRIVADSRLEALTQEGSLEEVFLSLVGFKEGEN
;
A
#
# COMPACT_ATOMS: atom_id res chain seq x y z
N MET A 1 6.33 8.97 -10.33
CA MET A 1 6.36 7.50 -10.37
C MET A 1 4.95 6.90 -10.49
N ILE A 2 3.97 7.46 -9.78
CA ILE A 2 2.55 7.18 -10.00
C ILE A 2 1.90 8.47 -10.51
N GLU A 3 1.07 8.38 -11.53
CA GLU A 3 0.31 9.48 -12.10
C GLU A 3 -1.14 9.04 -12.31
N VAL A 4 -2.06 9.82 -11.77
CA VAL A 4 -3.51 9.57 -11.81
C VAL A 4 -4.20 10.83 -12.31
N GLU A 5 -5.03 10.70 -13.34
CA GLU A 5 -5.71 11.80 -13.98
C GLU A 5 -7.20 11.50 -14.14
N ASN A 6 -8.04 12.26 -13.43
CA ASN A 6 -9.51 12.21 -13.48
C ASN A 6 -10.07 10.78 -13.33
N LEU A 7 -9.41 9.96 -12.47
CA LEU A 7 -9.74 8.56 -12.33
C LEU A 7 -11.09 8.38 -11.66
N THR A 8 -11.98 7.64 -12.32
CA THR A 8 -13.35 7.40 -11.87
C THR A 8 -13.68 5.92 -11.90
N LYS A 9 -14.37 5.44 -10.87
CA LYS A 9 -14.88 4.07 -10.78
C LYS A 9 -16.28 4.04 -10.22
N TYR A 10 -17.18 3.47 -10.99
CA TYR A 10 -18.53 3.12 -10.55
C TYR A 10 -18.71 1.60 -10.51
N TYR A 11 -19.47 1.12 -9.54
CA TYR A 11 -19.94 -0.27 -9.39
C TYR A 11 -21.45 -0.27 -9.66
N GLY A 12 -21.85 -0.45 -10.93
CA GLY A 12 -23.20 -0.15 -11.35
C GLY A 12 -23.48 1.35 -11.14
N GLU A 13 -24.47 1.68 -10.33
CA GLU A 13 -24.82 3.07 -9.97
C GLU A 13 -24.06 3.58 -8.73
N VAL A 14 -23.39 2.70 -8.01
CA VAL A 14 -22.68 3.08 -6.78
C VAL A 14 -21.31 3.65 -7.11
N ARG A 15 -21.05 4.88 -6.66
CA ARG A 15 -19.76 5.55 -6.78
C ARG A 15 -18.72 4.92 -5.87
N GLY A 16 -17.62 4.46 -6.44
CA GLY A 16 -16.43 4.06 -5.69
C GLY A 16 -15.44 5.22 -5.54
N ILE A 17 -15.03 5.82 -6.66
CA ILE A 17 -14.21 7.05 -6.73
C ILE A 17 -14.64 7.88 -7.93
N GLU A 18 -14.42 9.20 -7.86
CA GLU A 18 -14.81 10.13 -8.90
C GLU A 18 -13.81 11.28 -9.01
N ASP A 19 -13.31 11.49 -10.22
CA ASP A 19 -12.40 12.58 -10.59
C ASP A 19 -11.15 12.67 -9.70
N VAL A 20 -10.58 11.51 -9.37
CA VAL A 20 -9.37 11.41 -8.52
C VAL A 20 -8.14 11.72 -9.38
N SER A 21 -7.37 12.74 -8.98
CA SER A 21 -6.14 13.14 -9.66
C SER A 21 -5.04 13.42 -8.64
N PHE A 22 -3.87 12.77 -8.81
CA PHE A 22 -2.68 12.97 -7.97
C PHE A 22 -1.43 12.42 -8.64
N LYS A 23 -0.26 12.81 -8.12
CA LYS A 23 1.04 12.26 -8.52
C LYS A 23 1.85 11.83 -7.30
N VAL A 24 2.65 10.79 -7.45
CA VAL A 24 3.65 10.37 -6.47
C VAL A 24 5.02 10.35 -7.15
N ASN A 25 5.99 11.05 -6.57
CA ASN A 25 7.35 11.14 -7.12
C ASN A 25 8.18 9.89 -6.78
N PRO A 26 9.27 9.63 -7.52
CA PRO A 26 10.19 8.55 -7.17
C PRO A 26 10.74 8.70 -5.75
N GLY A 27 10.74 7.59 -4.99
CA GLY A 27 11.30 7.53 -3.63
C GLY A 27 10.42 8.12 -2.52
N GLU A 28 9.27 8.75 -2.84
CA GLU A 28 8.33 9.25 -1.83
C GLU A 28 7.60 8.12 -1.10
N ILE A 29 7.32 8.35 0.19
CA ILE A 29 6.29 7.61 0.96
C ILE A 29 5.09 8.54 1.13
N VAL A 30 3.99 8.21 0.47
CA VAL A 30 2.75 9.00 0.51
C VAL A 30 1.66 8.23 1.27
N GLY A 31 1.08 8.86 2.27
CA GLY A 31 -0.11 8.39 2.96
C GLY A 31 -1.37 8.66 2.14
N PHE A 32 -2.19 7.64 1.93
CA PHE A 32 -3.51 7.77 1.30
C PHE A 32 -4.58 7.56 2.36
N LEU A 33 -4.98 8.65 3.01
CA LEU A 33 -5.77 8.68 4.23
C LEU A 33 -7.27 8.89 3.92
N GLY A 34 -8.14 8.19 4.62
CA GLY A 34 -9.58 8.40 4.52
C GLY A 34 -10.38 7.41 5.35
N PRO A 35 -11.63 7.71 5.68
CA PRO A 35 -12.49 6.79 6.42
C PRO A 35 -12.81 5.54 5.61
N ASN A 36 -13.42 4.54 6.25
CA ASN A 36 -13.88 3.34 5.56
C ASN A 36 -14.92 3.71 4.50
N GLY A 37 -14.84 3.08 3.32
CA GLY A 37 -15.71 3.39 2.19
C GLY A 37 -15.36 4.67 1.42
N SER A 38 -14.29 5.38 1.75
CA SER A 38 -13.89 6.62 1.05
C SER A 38 -13.32 6.41 -0.36
N GLY A 39 -12.99 5.16 -0.76
CA GLY A 39 -12.43 4.85 -2.08
C GLY A 39 -10.95 4.44 -2.08
N LYS A 40 -10.29 4.33 -0.91
CA LYS A 40 -8.86 3.93 -0.79
C LYS A 40 -8.56 2.63 -1.53
N THR A 41 -9.18 1.53 -1.10
CA THR A 41 -8.97 0.20 -1.69
C THR A 41 -9.36 0.15 -3.17
N THR A 42 -10.40 0.89 -3.59
CA THR A 42 -10.76 1.01 -5.01
C THR A 42 -9.61 1.61 -5.82
N THR A 43 -9.04 2.71 -5.32
CA THR A 43 -7.88 3.34 -5.96
C THR A 43 -6.69 2.38 -6.02
N MET A 44 -6.33 1.73 -4.90
CA MET A 44 -5.22 0.77 -4.85
C MET A 44 -5.43 -0.40 -5.83
N ARG A 45 -6.65 -0.92 -5.94
CA ARG A 45 -6.98 -2.01 -6.88
C ARG A 45 -6.83 -1.59 -8.35
N ILE A 46 -7.14 -0.36 -8.71
CA ILE A 46 -6.93 0.13 -10.08
C ILE A 46 -5.43 0.28 -10.34
N LEU A 47 -4.67 0.91 -9.45
CA LEU A 47 -3.23 1.08 -9.59
C LEU A 47 -2.46 -0.24 -9.69
N THR A 48 -2.98 -1.30 -9.07
CA THR A 48 -2.40 -2.66 -9.13
C THR A 48 -2.88 -3.48 -10.32
N CYS A 49 -3.67 -2.89 -11.22
CA CYS A 49 -4.29 -3.58 -12.37
C CYS A 49 -5.21 -4.76 -11.96
N TYR A 50 -5.77 -4.72 -10.74
CA TYR A 50 -6.70 -5.73 -10.26
C TYR A 50 -8.09 -5.54 -10.88
N MET A 51 -8.48 -4.29 -11.14
CA MET A 51 -9.73 -3.93 -11.82
C MET A 51 -9.53 -2.72 -12.74
N PRO A 52 -10.30 -2.59 -13.83
CA PRO A 52 -10.28 -1.40 -14.67
C PRO A 52 -11.01 -0.23 -14.02
N ALA A 53 -10.62 0.99 -14.39
CA ALA A 53 -11.39 2.20 -14.11
C ALA A 53 -12.66 2.25 -14.99
N THR A 54 -13.62 3.12 -14.64
CA THR A 54 -14.76 3.45 -15.50
C THR A 54 -14.35 4.52 -16.52
N SER A 55 -13.51 5.51 -16.08
CA SER A 55 -12.92 6.54 -16.91
C SER A 55 -11.70 7.14 -16.22
N GLY A 56 -11.00 8.03 -16.92
CA GLY A 56 -9.74 8.62 -16.47
C GLY A 56 -8.54 7.76 -16.84
N LYS A 57 -7.36 8.12 -16.34
CA LYS A 57 -6.10 7.43 -16.63
C LYS A 57 -5.26 7.25 -15.39
N ALA A 58 -4.53 6.14 -15.33
CA ALA A 58 -3.51 5.92 -14.31
C ALA A 58 -2.26 5.30 -14.93
N ARG A 59 -1.08 5.78 -14.50
CA ARG A 59 0.21 5.24 -14.88
C ARG A 59 1.02 4.92 -13.64
N VAL A 60 1.70 3.79 -13.66
CA VAL A 60 2.62 3.36 -12.60
C VAL A 60 3.95 2.96 -13.22
N ALA A 61 5.04 3.51 -12.70
CA ALA A 61 6.39 3.32 -13.24
C ALA A 61 6.49 3.64 -14.74
N GLY A 62 5.73 4.63 -15.23
CA GLY A 62 5.68 5.06 -16.62
C GLY A 62 4.76 4.25 -17.53
N TYR A 63 4.11 3.20 -17.04
CA TYR A 63 3.24 2.31 -17.81
C TYR A 63 1.77 2.52 -17.46
N ASP A 64 0.92 2.49 -18.46
CA ASP A 64 -0.52 2.62 -18.29
C ASP A 64 -1.13 1.34 -17.69
N VAL A 65 -1.96 1.51 -16.65
CA VAL A 65 -2.49 0.38 -15.86
C VAL A 65 -3.48 -0.48 -16.65
N GLU A 66 -4.13 0.05 -17.67
CA GLU A 66 -5.12 -0.65 -18.47
C GLU A 66 -4.47 -1.36 -19.65
N THR A 67 -3.72 -0.63 -20.47
CA THR A 67 -3.17 -1.14 -21.74
C THR A 67 -1.83 -1.84 -21.57
N GLN A 68 -1.08 -1.56 -20.51
CA GLN A 68 0.25 -2.13 -20.24
C GLN A 68 0.32 -2.83 -18.87
N SER A 69 -0.76 -3.47 -18.45
CA SER A 69 -0.94 -4.04 -17.12
C SER A 69 0.17 -5.03 -16.71
N MET A 70 0.72 -5.82 -17.65
CA MET A 70 1.82 -6.75 -17.36
C MET A 70 3.12 -6.02 -17.02
N GLU A 71 3.40 -4.89 -17.67
CA GLU A 71 4.57 -4.07 -17.37
C GLU A 71 4.45 -3.38 -16.01
N VAL A 72 3.24 -2.92 -15.65
CA VAL A 72 2.94 -2.41 -14.32
C VAL A 72 3.15 -3.51 -13.27
N ARG A 73 2.53 -4.69 -13.44
CA ARG A 73 2.61 -5.80 -12.48
C ARG A 73 4.04 -6.29 -12.22
N ARG A 74 4.94 -6.18 -13.20
CA ARG A 74 6.36 -6.52 -13.03
C ARG A 74 7.11 -5.54 -12.13
N ARG A 75 6.63 -4.28 -12.01
CA ARG A 75 7.29 -3.17 -11.32
C ARG A 75 6.66 -2.81 -9.98
N ILE A 76 5.51 -3.41 -9.66
CA ILE A 76 4.82 -3.15 -8.41
C ILE A 76 4.90 -4.33 -7.45
N GLY A 77 5.07 -4.04 -6.17
CA GLY A 77 4.73 -4.93 -5.08
C GLY A 77 3.40 -4.50 -4.47
N TYR A 78 2.52 -5.45 -4.20
CA TYR A 78 1.22 -5.18 -3.62
C TYR A 78 1.00 -6.00 -2.36
N LEU A 79 0.68 -5.31 -1.28
CA LEU A 79 0.17 -5.89 -0.04
C LEU A 79 -1.29 -5.47 0.09
N PRO A 80 -2.26 -6.34 -0.15
CA PRO A 80 -3.66 -6.07 0.16
C PRO A 80 -3.90 -6.12 1.67
N GLU A 81 -4.99 -5.53 2.15
CA GLU A 81 -5.42 -5.55 3.56
C GLU A 81 -5.43 -6.97 4.15
N HIS A 82 -5.88 -7.95 3.35
CA HIS A 82 -5.86 -9.37 3.70
C HIS A 82 -5.00 -10.13 2.68
N PRO A 83 -3.70 -10.36 2.96
CA PRO A 83 -2.83 -11.06 2.04
C PRO A 83 -3.29 -12.50 1.80
N PRO A 84 -3.49 -12.95 0.55
CA PRO A 84 -3.88 -14.31 0.21
C PRO A 84 -2.68 -15.26 0.30
N LEU A 85 -2.28 -15.61 1.52
CA LEU A 85 -1.14 -16.48 1.77
C LEU A 85 -1.53 -17.96 1.63
N TYR A 86 -0.64 -18.78 1.05
CA TYR A 86 -0.79 -20.24 0.99
C TYR A 86 -0.35 -20.83 2.32
N THR A 87 -1.29 -20.99 3.22
CA THR A 87 -1.06 -21.32 4.64
C THR A 87 -0.39 -22.67 4.87
N ASP A 88 -0.56 -23.63 3.96
CA ASP A 88 0.04 -24.97 4.02
C ASP A 88 1.53 -24.99 3.64
N LEU A 89 2.01 -23.93 3.00
CA LEU A 89 3.41 -23.81 2.64
C LEU A 89 4.24 -23.23 3.78
N SER A 90 5.52 -23.63 3.85
CA SER A 90 6.49 -22.89 4.66
C SER A 90 6.74 -21.51 4.05
N VAL A 91 7.19 -20.53 4.86
CA VAL A 91 7.55 -19.21 4.38
C VAL A 91 8.53 -19.28 3.20
N ARG A 92 9.59 -20.09 3.30
CA ARG A 92 10.57 -20.31 2.23
C ARG A 92 9.92 -20.81 0.94
N SER A 93 9.07 -21.83 1.06
CA SER A 93 8.40 -22.43 -0.11
C SER A 93 7.47 -21.44 -0.79
N TYR A 94 6.70 -20.70 0.01
CA TYR A 94 5.80 -19.66 -0.48
C TYR A 94 6.56 -18.53 -1.20
N LEU A 95 7.61 -17.97 -0.58
CA LEU A 95 8.42 -16.92 -1.21
C LEU A 95 9.10 -17.41 -2.49
N GLY A 96 9.57 -18.67 -2.51
CA GLY A 96 10.12 -19.28 -3.72
C GLY A 96 9.09 -19.45 -4.84
N PHE A 97 7.86 -19.79 -4.50
CA PHE A 97 6.74 -19.85 -5.44
C PHE A 97 6.41 -18.46 -6.01
N VAL A 98 6.25 -17.46 -5.14
CA VAL A 98 5.97 -16.08 -5.57
C VAL A 98 7.10 -15.53 -6.43
N GLY A 99 8.37 -15.77 -6.08
CA GLY A 99 9.52 -15.36 -6.88
C GLY A 99 9.46 -15.90 -8.31
N LYS A 100 9.05 -17.18 -8.48
CA LYS A 100 8.84 -17.77 -9.82
C LYS A 100 7.69 -17.08 -10.57
N LEU A 101 6.56 -16.82 -9.91
CA LEU A 101 5.41 -16.11 -10.51
C LEU A 101 5.78 -14.70 -10.94
N ARG A 102 6.67 -14.03 -10.20
CA ARG A 102 7.20 -12.70 -10.51
C ARG A 102 8.30 -12.70 -11.57
N GLY A 103 8.64 -13.87 -12.13
CA GLY A 103 9.57 -14.02 -13.24
C GLY A 103 11.04 -14.07 -12.83
N LEU A 104 11.36 -14.28 -11.54
CA LEU A 104 12.75 -14.50 -11.12
C LEU A 104 13.30 -15.80 -11.68
N LYS A 105 14.51 -15.75 -12.23
CA LYS A 105 15.22 -16.96 -12.69
C LYS A 105 15.54 -17.85 -11.50
N LYS A 106 15.53 -19.18 -11.70
CA LYS A 106 15.78 -20.18 -10.63
C LYS A 106 17.02 -19.86 -9.78
N LYS A 107 18.10 -19.38 -10.40
CA LYS A 107 19.34 -18.99 -9.72
C LYS A 107 19.25 -17.72 -8.86
N GLN A 108 18.26 -16.87 -9.09
CA GLN A 108 18.06 -15.59 -8.36
C GLN A 108 17.16 -15.77 -7.12
N ILE A 109 16.36 -16.84 -7.07
CA ILE A 109 15.36 -17.05 -6.01
C ILE A 109 16.01 -17.17 -4.63
N PRO A 110 17.10 -17.94 -4.41
CA PRO A 110 17.69 -18.06 -3.08
C PRO A 110 18.12 -16.71 -2.51
N SER A 111 18.89 -15.92 -3.25
CA SER A 111 19.35 -14.61 -2.81
C SER A 111 18.22 -13.60 -2.64
N ALA A 112 17.16 -13.67 -3.47
CA ALA A 112 15.96 -12.85 -3.29
C ALA A 112 15.21 -13.20 -2.01
N ILE A 113 15.11 -14.49 -1.66
CA ILE A 113 14.51 -14.94 -0.38
C ILE A 113 15.34 -14.43 0.79
N GLU A 114 16.65 -14.64 0.80
CA GLU A 114 17.55 -14.18 1.86
C GLU A 114 17.38 -12.68 2.12
N ARG A 115 17.42 -11.87 1.07
CA ARG A 115 17.21 -10.43 1.14
C ARG A 115 15.88 -10.04 1.78
N VAL A 116 14.77 -10.62 1.35
CA VAL A 116 13.46 -10.21 1.90
C VAL A 116 13.20 -10.79 3.29
N VAL A 117 13.82 -11.92 3.63
CA VAL A 117 13.79 -12.51 4.97
C VAL A 117 14.49 -11.58 5.95
N GLU A 118 15.68 -11.09 5.62
CA GLU A 118 16.43 -10.11 6.40
C GLU A 118 15.65 -8.79 6.55
N ILE A 119 15.16 -8.21 5.44
CA ILE A 119 14.38 -6.96 5.47
C ILE A 119 13.14 -7.08 6.34
N CYS A 120 12.42 -8.20 6.27
CA CYS A 120 11.15 -8.38 6.95
C CYS A 120 11.26 -9.04 8.33
N GLY A 121 12.46 -9.44 8.79
CA GLY A 121 12.70 -10.10 10.07
C GLY A 121 11.96 -11.45 10.16
N LEU A 122 12.22 -12.35 9.19
CA LEU A 122 11.54 -13.64 9.08
C LEU A 122 12.47 -14.85 9.32
N GLU A 123 13.71 -14.62 9.78
CA GLU A 123 14.77 -15.63 9.93
C GLU A 123 14.31 -16.81 10.79
N GLU A 124 13.71 -16.53 11.93
CA GLU A 124 13.30 -17.57 12.89
C GLU A 124 12.10 -18.40 12.45
N VAL A 125 11.32 -17.88 11.45
CA VAL A 125 10.09 -18.53 10.98
C VAL A 125 10.17 -19.03 9.55
N ILE A 126 11.31 -18.86 8.87
CA ILE A 126 11.49 -19.13 7.43
C ILE A 126 11.08 -20.55 7.01
N ASN A 127 11.25 -21.53 7.88
CA ASN A 127 10.94 -22.94 7.63
C ASN A 127 9.59 -23.37 8.24
N ARG A 128 8.89 -22.48 8.97
CA ARG A 128 7.59 -22.79 9.58
C ARG A 128 6.45 -22.69 8.54
N PRO A 129 5.43 -23.55 8.65
CA PRO A 129 4.18 -23.36 7.88
C PRO A 129 3.52 -22.03 8.23
N ILE A 130 3.02 -21.32 7.21
CA ILE A 130 2.40 -20.00 7.37
C ILE A 130 1.15 -20.09 8.27
N ALA A 131 0.43 -21.20 8.26
CA ALA A 131 -0.71 -21.45 9.15
C ALA A 131 -0.37 -21.27 10.64
N HIS A 132 0.86 -21.59 11.05
CA HIS A 132 1.31 -21.54 12.43
C HIS A 132 1.94 -20.21 12.85
N LEU A 133 1.87 -19.19 11.98
CA LEU A 133 2.41 -17.86 12.27
C LEU A 133 1.37 -16.97 12.96
N SER A 134 1.86 -16.07 13.83
CA SER A 134 1.05 -14.97 14.34
C SER A 134 0.58 -14.06 13.22
N LYS A 135 -0.42 -13.20 13.48
CA LYS A 135 -0.90 -12.21 12.51
C LYS A 135 0.23 -11.28 12.05
N GLY A 136 1.08 -10.82 12.98
CA GLY A 136 2.23 -9.96 12.65
C GLY A 136 3.23 -10.64 11.73
N PHE A 137 3.59 -11.89 11.97
CA PHE A 137 4.45 -12.63 11.05
C PHE A 137 3.79 -12.89 9.69
N ARG A 138 2.50 -13.17 9.63
CA ARG A 138 1.78 -13.28 8.35
C ARG A 138 1.81 -11.97 7.57
N GLN A 139 1.67 -10.84 8.25
CA GLN A 139 1.79 -9.52 7.62
C GLN A 139 3.20 -9.27 7.06
N ARG A 140 4.24 -9.62 7.81
CA ARG A 140 5.64 -9.57 7.36
C ARG A 140 5.89 -10.49 6.15
N VAL A 141 5.30 -11.68 6.11
CA VAL A 141 5.33 -12.56 4.93
C VAL A 141 4.63 -11.91 3.74
N GLY A 142 3.50 -11.21 3.96
CA GLY A 142 2.80 -10.41 2.96
C GLY A 142 3.65 -9.28 2.39
N LEU A 143 4.43 -8.58 3.23
CA LEU A 143 5.41 -7.58 2.79
C LEU A 143 6.57 -8.23 2.01
N ALA A 144 7.11 -9.32 2.52
CA ALA A 144 8.20 -10.04 1.85
C ALA A 144 7.80 -10.52 0.45
N GLN A 145 6.57 -11.03 0.27
CA GLN A 145 6.07 -11.41 -1.05
C GLN A 145 5.92 -10.21 -1.99
N ALA A 146 5.54 -9.03 -1.47
CA ALA A 146 5.47 -7.81 -2.27
C ALA A 146 6.86 -7.33 -2.70
N LEU A 147 7.90 -7.56 -1.89
CA LEU A 147 9.28 -7.13 -2.10
C LEU A 147 10.16 -8.12 -2.88
N ILE A 148 9.75 -9.40 -3.04
CA ILE A 148 10.61 -10.50 -3.50
C ILE A 148 11.32 -10.22 -4.84
N HIS A 149 10.64 -9.54 -5.78
CA HIS A 149 11.15 -9.21 -7.12
C HIS A 149 11.75 -7.81 -7.22
N ASN A 150 12.00 -7.14 -6.07
CA ASN A 150 12.56 -5.79 -5.97
C ASN A 150 11.80 -4.75 -6.82
N PRO A 151 10.51 -4.49 -6.52
CA PRO A 151 9.67 -3.61 -7.31
C PRO A 151 10.11 -2.15 -7.18
N GLN A 152 9.77 -1.32 -8.17
CA GLN A 152 10.00 0.13 -8.12
C GLN A 152 8.96 0.84 -7.24
N VAL A 153 7.73 0.30 -7.21
CA VAL A 153 6.60 0.87 -6.47
C VAL A 153 6.01 -0.16 -5.53
N LEU A 154 5.75 0.23 -4.30
CA LEU A 154 5.01 -0.56 -3.32
C LEU A 154 3.65 0.08 -3.07
N ILE A 155 2.61 -0.72 -3.18
CA ILE A 155 1.24 -0.35 -2.88
C ILE A 155 0.82 -1.17 -1.67
N LEU A 156 0.59 -0.49 -0.53
CA LEU A 156 0.31 -1.11 0.76
C LEU A 156 -1.09 -0.69 1.21
N ASP A 157 -2.01 -1.64 1.25
CA ASP A 157 -3.41 -1.37 1.64
C ASP A 157 -3.61 -1.81 3.08
N GLU A 158 -3.76 -0.83 4.01
CA GLU A 158 -3.95 -1.03 5.46
C GLU A 158 -2.91 -1.97 6.10
N PRO A 159 -1.58 -1.73 5.94
CA PRO A 159 -0.55 -2.71 6.28
C PRO A 159 -0.43 -3.06 7.76
N THR A 160 -1.02 -2.28 8.65
CA THR A 160 -0.95 -2.46 10.11
C THR A 160 -2.27 -2.87 10.74
N ILE A 161 -3.31 -3.10 9.92
CA ILE A 161 -4.66 -3.37 10.41
C ILE A 161 -4.71 -4.61 11.32
N GLY A 162 -5.24 -4.39 12.55
CA GLY A 162 -5.46 -5.45 13.53
C GLY A 162 -4.18 -6.08 14.09
N LEU A 163 -3.05 -5.39 14.00
CA LEU A 163 -1.82 -5.69 14.72
C LEU A 163 -1.83 -4.98 16.08
N ASP A 164 -1.06 -5.47 17.03
CA ASP A 164 -0.84 -4.79 18.31
C ASP A 164 0.09 -3.57 18.15
N PRO A 165 0.15 -2.64 19.14
CA PRO A 165 0.95 -1.43 19.03
C PRO A 165 2.44 -1.66 18.76
N LYS A 166 3.04 -2.72 19.30
CA LYS A 166 4.44 -3.07 19.07
C LYS A 166 4.66 -3.52 17.63
N GLN A 167 3.83 -4.43 17.14
CA GLN A 167 3.88 -4.89 15.76
C GLN A 167 3.64 -3.76 14.77
N ASN A 168 2.71 -2.83 15.08
CA ASN A 168 2.49 -1.63 14.27
C ASN A 168 3.75 -0.78 14.17
N ALA A 169 4.44 -0.54 15.28
CA ALA A 169 5.68 0.23 15.29
C ALA A 169 6.77 -0.46 14.44
N GLU A 170 6.91 -1.78 14.54
CA GLU A 170 7.87 -2.57 13.79
C GLU A 170 7.58 -2.53 12.27
N ILE A 171 6.31 -2.66 11.86
CA ILE A 171 5.91 -2.57 10.44
C ILE A 171 6.14 -1.15 9.89
N ARG A 172 5.81 -0.10 10.66
CA ARG A 172 6.08 1.27 10.25
C ARG A 172 7.58 1.53 10.07
N GLN A 173 8.40 1.04 10.99
CA GLN A 173 9.85 1.17 10.89
C GLN A 173 10.39 0.45 9.65
N LEU A 174 9.88 -0.75 9.35
CA LEU A 174 10.19 -1.49 8.15
C LEU A 174 9.81 -0.67 6.88
N ILE A 175 8.59 -0.13 6.81
CA ILE A 175 8.16 0.69 5.67
C ILE A 175 9.07 1.92 5.51
N LYS A 176 9.43 2.60 6.61
CA LYS A 176 10.36 3.74 6.57
C LYS A 176 11.75 3.37 6.05
N SER A 177 12.25 2.19 6.39
CA SER A 177 13.57 1.74 5.91
C SER A 177 13.62 1.50 4.40
N LEU A 178 12.47 1.37 3.74
CA LEU A 178 12.34 1.22 2.30
C LEU A 178 12.31 2.56 1.55
N ALA A 179 12.24 3.69 2.26
CA ALA A 179 12.25 5.03 1.68
C ALA A 179 13.48 5.25 0.81
N GLY A 180 13.33 6.01 -0.26
CA GLY A 180 14.41 6.32 -1.22
C GLY A 180 14.75 5.18 -2.19
N THR A 181 14.61 3.92 -1.77
CA THR A 181 14.82 2.76 -2.65
C THR A 181 13.54 2.32 -3.38
N HIS A 182 12.40 2.56 -2.76
CA HIS A 182 11.08 2.29 -3.32
C HIS A 182 10.19 3.53 -3.25
N THR A 183 9.29 3.68 -4.20
CA THR A 183 8.18 4.64 -4.10
C THR A 183 7.02 3.93 -3.43
N ILE A 184 6.46 4.50 -2.37
CA ILE A 184 5.46 3.82 -1.55
C ILE A 184 4.18 4.66 -1.47
N ILE A 185 3.04 4.03 -1.76
CA ILE A 185 1.72 4.55 -1.41
C ILE A 185 1.12 3.63 -0.35
N LEU A 186 0.76 4.23 0.77
CA LEU A 186 0.26 3.53 1.96
C LEU A 186 -1.17 3.99 2.22
N SER A 187 -2.16 3.12 2.02
CA SER A 187 -3.53 3.43 2.42
C SER A 187 -3.75 3.14 3.90
N THR A 188 -4.43 4.04 4.59
CA THR A 188 -4.83 3.84 5.98
C THR A 188 -6.01 4.74 6.37
N HIS A 189 -6.71 4.39 7.44
CA HIS A 189 -7.68 5.24 8.12
C HIS A 189 -7.15 5.71 9.49
N ILE A 190 -5.91 5.36 9.83
CA ILE A 190 -5.28 5.59 11.13
C ILE A 190 -4.31 6.77 11.04
N LEU A 191 -4.70 7.94 11.58
CA LEU A 191 -3.92 9.18 11.54
C LEU A 191 -2.47 9.03 12.04
N PRO A 192 -2.21 8.39 13.21
CA PRO A 192 -0.85 8.15 13.68
C PRO A 192 0.07 7.39 12.72
N GLU A 193 -0.48 6.57 11.83
CA GLU A 193 0.33 5.87 10.83
C GLU A 193 0.89 6.82 9.79
N VAL A 194 0.07 7.77 9.35
CA VAL A 194 0.47 8.79 8.39
C VAL A 194 1.52 9.72 9.01
N THR A 195 1.23 10.27 10.19
CA THR A 195 2.15 11.21 10.86
C THR A 195 3.50 10.61 11.21
N LEU A 196 3.54 9.32 11.53
CA LEU A 196 4.77 8.63 11.90
C LEU A 196 5.54 8.03 10.72
N THR A 197 4.93 7.91 9.54
CA THR A 197 5.54 7.17 8.43
C THR A 197 5.73 7.99 7.16
N CYS A 198 4.86 8.96 6.90
CA CYS A 198 4.80 9.70 5.64
C CYS A 198 5.26 11.13 5.82
N GLU A 199 5.75 11.75 4.75
CA GLU A 199 6.04 13.18 4.68
C GLU A 199 4.92 13.97 3.99
N ARG A 200 4.08 13.26 3.21
CA ARG A 200 2.96 13.82 2.44
C ARG A 200 1.74 12.92 2.58
N VAL A 201 0.59 13.54 2.60
CA VAL A 201 -0.69 12.85 2.70
C VAL A 201 -1.66 13.33 1.62
N ILE A 202 -2.36 12.38 1.04
CA ILE A 202 -3.51 12.59 0.17
C ILE A 202 -4.73 12.14 0.98
N ILE A 203 -5.68 13.04 1.20
CA ILE A 203 -6.91 12.72 1.96
C ILE A 203 -8.04 12.51 0.95
N ILE A 204 -8.68 11.35 1.05
CA ILE A 204 -9.82 10.98 0.22
C ILE A 204 -11.08 10.85 1.09
N HIS A 205 -12.15 11.50 0.65
CA HIS A 205 -13.47 11.41 1.28
C HIS A 205 -14.56 11.28 0.22
N GLN A 206 -15.52 10.36 0.46
CA GLN A 206 -16.63 10.08 -0.47
C GLN A 206 -16.21 9.94 -1.94
N GLY A 207 -15.10 9.25 -2.19
CA GLY A 207 -14.59 8.97 -3.51
C GLY A 207 -13.84 10.13 -4.19
N ARG A 208 -13.60 11.26 -3.53
CA ARG A 208 -12.88 12.42 -4.07
C ARG A 208 -11.69 12.80 -3.20
N ILE A 209 -10.62 13.34 -3.79
CA ILE A 209 -9.52 13.92 -3.04
C ILE A 209 -9.97 15.27 -2.47
N VAL A 210 -9.83 15.42 -1.16
CA VAL A 210 -10.17 16.65 -0.43
C VAL A 210 -8.93 17.42 0.04
N ALA A 211 -7.76 16.76 0.10
CA ALA A 211 -6.47 17.41 0.32
C ALA A 211 -5.33 16.57 -0.27
N ASP A 212 -4.28 17.23 -0.72
CA ASP A 212 -3.00 16.65 -1.16
C ASP A 212 -1.88 17.61 -0.78
N SER A 213 -1.15 17.32 0.30
CA SER A 213 -0.16 18.26 0.84
C SER A 213 0.91 17.54 1.67
N ARG A 214 2.04 18.23 1.91
CA ARG A 214 3.01 17.82 2.92
C ARG A 214 2.40 17.92 4.31
N LEU A 215 2.73 16.97 5.19
CA LEU A 215 2.23 16.95 6.56
C LEU A 215 2.56 18.24 7.32
N GLU A 216 3.80 18.74 7.19
CA GLU A 216 4.23 20.00 7.81
C GLU A 216 3.33 21.18 7.43
N ALA A 217 2.89 21.25 6.17
CA ALA A 217 2.00 22.32 5.71
C ALA A 217 0.57 22.17 6.24
N LEU A 218 0.08 20.94 6.37
CA LEU A 218 -1.26 20.67 6.89
C LEU A 218 -1.37 20.90 8.40
N THR A 219 -0.27 20.75 9.14
CA THR A 219 -0.25 20.82 10.60
C THR A 219 0.27 22.16 11.14
N GLN A 220 0.42 23.18 10.28
CA GLN A 220 0.84 24.53 10.70
C GLN A 220 -0.12 25.21 11.66
N GLU A 221 -1.42 24.99 11.52
CA GLU A 221 -2.48 25.66 12.29
C GLU A 221 -3.22 24.72 13.25
N GLY A 222 -2.79 23.45 13.37
CA GLY A 222 -3.44 22.47 14.23
C GLY A 222 -2.95 21.05 14.03
N SER A 223 -3.54 20.10 14.71
CA SER A 223 -3.21 18.69 14.55
C SER A 223 -3.75 18.13 13.22
N LEU A 224 -3.12 17.07 12.67
CA LEU A 224 -3.67 16.39 11.50
C LEU A 224 -5.10 15.88 11.74
N GLU A 225 -5.46 15.55 12.99
CA GLU A 225 -6.79 15.10 13.37
C GLU A 225 -7.82 16.22 13.21
N GLU A 226 -7.55 17.43 13.68
CA GLU A 226 -8.43 18.60 13.51
C GLU A 226 -8.64 18.92 12.02
N VAL A 227 -7.56 18.95 11.25
CA VAL A 227 -7.62 19.16 9.79
C VAL A 227 -8.45 18.07 9.12
N PHE A 228 -8.19 16.80 9.46
CA PHE A 228 -8.93 15.68 8.91
C PHE A 228 -10.42 15.77 9.21
N LEU A 229 -10.80 16.01 10.46
CA LEU A 229 -12.20 16.15 10.88
C LEU A 229 -12.90 17.31 10.15
N SER A 230 -12.23 18.43 9.98
CA SER A 230 -12.79 19.58 9.24
C SER A 230 -13.05 19.25 7.76
N LEU A 231 -12.16 18.47 7.13
CA LEU A 231 -12.26 18.09 5.70
C LEU A 231 -13.31 17.00 5.45
N VAL A 232 -13.53 16.10 6.41
CA VAL A 232 -14.52 15.01 6.28
C VAL A 232 -15.92 15.39 6.83
N GLY A 233 -16.09 16.63 7.32
CA GLY A 233 -17.40 17.17 7.70
C GLY A 233 -17.85 16.81 9.13
N PHE A 234 -16.96 16.37 10.02
CA PHE A 234 -17.26 16.30 11.45
C PHE A 234 -17.25 17.72 12.03
N LYS A 235 -18.43 18.37 12.16
CA LYS A 235 -18.61 19.50 13.05
C LYS A 235 -18.86 18.94 14.45
N GLU A 236 -17.99 19.26 15.41
CA GLU A 236 -18.31 19.09 16.83
C GLU A 236 -19.52 19.95 17.11
N GLY A 237 -20.72 19.36 17.30
CA GLY A 237 -21.89 20.09 17.71
C GLY A 237 -23.25 19.65 17.16
N GLU A 238 -23.43 18.48 16.58
CA GLU A 238 -24.74 17.90 16.32
C GLU A 238 -24.91 16.62 17.13
N ASN A 239 -25.30 16.82 18.41
CA ASN A 239 -25.98 15.85 19.27
C ASN A 239 -27.38 16.35 19.58
#